data_4f5fb0dd4eb130de48964a878044bc50
#
_entry.id   4f5fb0dd4eb130de48964a878044bc50
#
_cell.length_a   1.000
_cell.length_b   1.000
_cell.length_c   1.000
_cell.angle_alpha   90.00
_cell.angle_beta   90.00
_cell.angle_gamma   90.00
#
_symmetry.space_group_name_H-M   'P 1'
#
loop_
_entity.id
_entity.type
_entity.pdbx_description
1 polymer ?
#
loop_
_entity_poly.entity_id
_entity_poly.type
_entity_poly.pdbx_seq_one_letter_code
_entity_poly.pdbx_strand_id
1 'polypeptide(L)'
;MGDRIMRIFLTGGTGYIGSAVLDALLRGGHQVTALVRDPEKAERAARRGVKGIVGELAVPKSYATAAEACDGIIHTAFEYSKRGPEVDRKAIDNLLEIARRRSNGAEKPFFVYTSGIWVLGKTTDPAAEDAPVDPAPNVAWRPDHEKLVLDAGLDGTVRTALIRPGIVYGGSRGIIADMLKDAGNGLIRVIGTGKNHW
;
A
#
# COMPACT_ATOMS: atom_id res chain seq x y z
N MET A 1 9.15 17.19 -20.62
CA MET A 1 7.74 16.86 -20.38
C MET A 1 7.49 17.24 -18.93
N GLY A 2 6.77 18.31 -18.65
CA GLY A 2 6.51 18.72 -17.26
C GLY A 2 5.67 17.65 -16.57
N ASP A 3 6.09 17.20 -15.39
CA ASP A 3 5.35 16.21 -14.64
C ASP A 3 3.99 16.78 -14.25
N ARG A 4 2.92 16.11 -14.69
CA ARG A 4 1.56 16.52 -14.40
C ARG A 4 1.28 16.39 -12.91
N ILE A 5 0.84 17.47 -12.27
CA ILE A 5 0.35 17.42 -10.88
C ILE A 5 -0.95 16.61 -10.85
N MET A 6 -1.01 15.59 -10.01
CA MET A 6 -2.16 14.71 -9.81
C MET A 6 -2.72 14.84 -8.39
N ARG A 7 -4.01 14.60 -8.25
CA ARG A 7 -4.69 14.46 -6.96
C ARG A 7 -4.71 12.98 -6.60
N ILE A 8 -4.13 12.61 -5.49
CA ILE A 8 -3.95 11.20 -5.09
C ILE A 8 -4.62 10.95 -3.76
N PHE A 9 -5.47 9.92 -3.72
CA PHE A 9 -5.99 9.39 -2.47
C PHE A 9 -5.05 8.31 -1.94
N LEU A 10 -4.52 8.53 -0.73
CA LEU A 10 -3.56 7.62 -0.11
C LEU A 10 -4.13 7.01 1.16
N THR A 11 -4.20 5.69 1.22
CA THR A 11 -4.44 4.97 2.47
C THR A 11 -3.12 4.55 3.10
N GLY A 12 -3.06 4.51 4.42
CA GLY A 12 -1.84 4.08 5.13
C GLY A 12 -0.70 5.11 5.16
N GLY A 13 -0.93 6.36 4.74
CA GLY A 13 0.08 7.43 4.67
C GLY A 13 0.79 7.77 5.99
N THR A 14 0.29 7.29 7.12
CA THR A 14 0.94 7.41 8.45
C THR A 14 1.71 6.14 8.86
N GLY A 15 1.66 5.09 8.03
CA GLY A 15 2.40 3.83 8.23
C GLY A 15 3.86 3.93 7.77
N TYR A 16 4.61 2.85 7.95
CA TYR A 16 6.03 2.81 7.62
C TYR A 16 6.28 3.02 6.11
N ILE A 17 5.69 2.20 5.25
CA ILE A 17 5.80 2.33 3.79
C ILE A 17 5.04 3.57 3.31
N GLY A 18 3.81 3.74 3.76
CA GLY A 18 2.94 4.82 3.28
C GLY A 18 3.47 6.23 3.57
N SER A 19 4.23 6.42 4.66
CA SER A 19 4.85 7.72 4.93
C SER A 19 5.96 8.05 3.91
N ALA A 20 6.75 7.06 3.49
CA ALA A 20 7.75 7.25 2.45
C ALA A 20 7.11 7.51 1.07
N VAL A 21 6.00 6.82 0.76
CA VAL A 21 5.19 7.09 -0.42
C VAL A 21 4.64 8.51 -0.38
N LEU A 22 4.08 8.94 0.76
CA LEU A 22 3.60 10.31 0.96
C LEU A 22 4.69 11.34 0.71
N ASP A 23 5.88 11.13 1.26
CA ASP A 23 7.03 12.01 1.07
C ASP A 23 7.45 12.12 -0.41
N ALA A 24 7.43 11.00 -1.13
CA ALA A 24 7.74 10.98 -2.55
C ALA A 24 6.69 11.74 -3.38
N LEU A 25 5.41 11.56 -3.08
CA LEU A 25 4.32 12.26 -3.75
C LEU A 25 4.39 13.78 -3.55
N LEU A 26 4.67 14.22 -2.32
CA LEU A 26 4.80 15.64 -2.01
C LEU A 26 6.03 16.25 -2.70
N ARG A 27 7.17 15.54 -2.75
CA ARG A 27 8.33 15.99 -3.52
C ARG A 27 8.06 16.08 -5.02
N GLY A 28 7.21 15.20 -5.55
CA GLY A 28 6.73 15.26 -6.94
C GLY A 28 5.69 16.35 -7.21
N GLY A 29 5.34 17.16 -6.20
CA GLY A 29 4.37 18.25 -6.34
C GLY A 29 2.91 17.79 -6.41
N HIS A 30 2.62 16.52 -6.13
CA HIS A 30 1.24 16.00 -6.17
C HIS A 30 0.40 16.47 -4.99
N GLN A 31 -0.90 16.61 -5.19
CA GLN A 31 -1.87 16.91 -4.15
C GLN A 31 -2.34 15.60 -3.51
N VAL A 32 -2.16 15.45 -2.20
CA VAL A 32 -2.50 14.22 -1.50
C VAL A 32 -3.66 14.42 -0.55
N THR A 33 -4.65 13.54 -0.65
CA THR A 33 -5.71 13.34 0.33
C THR A 33 -5.45 12.00 1.03
N ALA A 34 -5.19 12.01 2.34
CA ALA A 34 -4.82 10.83 3.10
C ALA A 34 -5.94 10.37 4.03
N LEU A 35 -6.29 9.07 3.98
CA LEU A 35 -7.16 8.45 4.97
C LEU A 35 -6.39 8.25 6.28
N VAL A 36 -6.91 8.81 7.36
CA VAL A 36 -6.35 8.73 8.71
C VAL A 36 -7.41 8.27 9.71
N ARG A 37 -7.02 7.66 10.82
CA ARG A 37 -7.96 7.06 11.77
C ARG A 37 -8.44 8.02 12.87
N ASP A 38 -7.73 9.11 13.07
CA ASP A 38 -8.04 10.07 14.14
C ASP A 38 -7.77 11.52 13.72
N PRO A 39 -8.44 12.50 14.36
CA PRO A 39 -8.28 13.93 14.05
C PRO A 39 -6.86 14.43 14.24
N GLU A 40 -6.13 13.95 15.24
CA GLU A 40 -4.75 14.38 15.50
C GLU A 40 -3.82 14.05 14.32
N LYS A 41 -4.02 12.89 13.69
CA LYS A 41 -3.30 12.54 12.46
C LYS A 41 -3.72 13.39 11.27
N ALA A 42 -4.99 13.80 11.20
CA ALA A 42 -5.45 14.73 10.17
C ALA A 42 -4.78 16.10 10.31
N GLU A 43 -4.66 16.62 11.53
CA GLU A 43 -3.94 17.88 11.80
C GLU A 43 -2.45 17.78 11.46
N ARG A 44 -1.80 16.66 11.81
CA ARG A 44 -0.40 16.42 11.43
C ARG A 44 -0.22 16.35 9.92
N ALA A 45 -1.15 15.76 9.20
CA ALA A 45 -1.16 15.73 7.74
C ALA A 45 -1.32 17.15 7.17
N ALA A 46 -2.24 17.95 7.72
CA ALA A 46 -2.49 19.33 7.30
C ALA A 46 -1.24 20.23 7.42
N ARG A 47 -0.44 20.07 8.49
CA ARG A 47 0.84 20.78 8.65
C ARG A 47 1.86 20.48 7.55
N ARG A 48 1.66 19.39 6.80
CA ARG A 48 2.49 18.99 5.65
C ARG A 48 1.84 19.30 4.30
N GLY A 49 0.75 20.08 4.28
CA GLY A 49 0.00 20.38 3.06
C GLY A 49 -0.86 19.21 2.53
N VAL A 50 -1.15 18.21 3.38
CA VAL A 50 -1.93 17.03 3.04
C VAL A 50 -3.34 17.16 3.60
N LYS A 51 -4.37 16.91 2.77
CA LYS A 51 -5.76 16.87 3.24
C LYS A 51 -6.01 15.55 3.98
N GLY A 52 -6.13 15.60 5.31
CA GLY A 52 -6.50 14.44 6.13
C GLY A 52 -8.00 14.20 6.14
N ILE A 53 -8.46 12.98 5.84
CA ILE A 53 -9.84 12.54 5.98
C ILE A 53 -9.90 11.54 7.12
N VAL A 54 -10.66 11.85 8.16
CA VAL A 54 -10.84 10.94 9.29
C VAL A 54 -11.84 9.87 8.90
N GLY A 55 -11.42 8.61 8.96
CA GLY A 55 -12.26 7.47 8.60
C GLY A 55 -11.53 6.14 8.75
N GLU A 56 -12.24 5.07 8.43
CA GLU A 56 -11.75 3.69 8.56
C GLU A 56 -11.86 2.93 7.25
N LEU A 57 -10.90 2.07 6.95
CA LEU A 57 -10.90 1.22 5.74
C LEU A 57 -12.19 0.37 5.64
N ALA A 58 -12.67 -0.13 6.78
CA ALA A 58 -13.87 -0.95 6.84
C ALA A 58 -15.17 -0.15 6.63
N VAL A 59 -15.12 1.20 6.60
CA VAL A 59 -16.27 2.09 6.50
C VAL A 59 -16.14 2.99 5.26
N PRO A 60 -16.45 2.49 4.05
CA PRO A 60 -16.24 3.24 2.79
C PRO A 60 -16.91 4.60 2.77
N LYS A 61 -18.10 4.74 3.37
CA LYS A 61 -18.84 6.01 3.45
C LYS A 61 -18.02 7.13 4.10
N SER A 62 -17.03 6.80 4.93
CA SER A 62 -16.20 7.80 5.61
C SER A 62 -15.18 8.48 4.69
N TYR A 63 -14.88 7.89 3.51
CA TYR A 63 -13.85 8.40 2.61
C TYR A 63 -14.22 8.40 1.12
N ALA A 64 -15.33 7.77 0.72
CA ALA A 64 -15.68 7.58 -0.69
C ALA A 64 -15.68 8.89 -1.49
N THR A 65 -16.39 9.90 -1.04
CA THR A 65 -16.47 11.22 -1.72
C THR A 65 -15.10 11.86 -1.89
N ALA A 66 -14.23 11.72 -0.89
CA ALA A 66 -12.88 12.28 -0.95
C ALA A 66 -11.99 11.50 -1.93
N ALA A 67 -12.13 10.19 -2.00
CA ALA A 67 -11.41 9.34 -2.94
C ALA A 67 -11.88 9.55 -4.39
N GLU A 68 -13.19 9.69 -4.62
CA GLU A 68 -13.78 10.00 -5.93
C GLU A 68 -13.28 11.32 -6.53
N ALA A 69 -12.93 12.28 -5.69
CA ALA A 69 -12.35 13.56 -6.13
C ALA A 69 -10.91 13.46 -6.62
N CYS A 70 -10.22 12.32 -6.46
CA CYS A 70 -8.81 12.14 -6.77
C CYS A 70 -8.61 11.50 -8.16
N ASP A 71 -7.46 11.73 -8.79
CA ASP A 71 -7.11 11.19 -10.11
C ASP A 71 -6.67 9.72 -10.03
N GLY A 72 -6.26 9.28 -8.84
CA GLY A 72 -5.90 7.90 -8.56
C GLY A 72 -5.80 7.61 -7.07
N ILE A 73 -5.67 6.32 -6.78
CA ILE A 73 -5.67 5.77 -5.43
C ILE A 73 -4.40 4.95 -5.23
N ILE A 74 -3.73 5.16 -4.11
CA ILE A 74 -2.61 4.32 -3.67
C ILE A 74 -2.99 3.69 -2.33
N HIS A 75 -3.02 2.36 -2.29
CA HIS A 75 -3.40 1.60 -1.12
C HIS A 75 -2.18 0.95 -0.47
N THR A 76 -1.75 1.51 0.68
CA THR A 76 -0.64 0.98 1.50
C THR A 76 -1.07 0.63 2.91
N ALA A 77 -2.35 0.78 3.23
CA ALA A 77 -2.86 0.46 4.56
C ALA A 77 -3.07 -1.04 4.71
N PHE A 78 -2.79 -1.55 5.91
CA PHE A 78 -3.18 -2.89 6.32
C PHE A 78 -3.51 -2.90 7.81
N GLU A 79 -4.56 -3.63 8.20
CA GLU A 79 -4.91 -3.85 9.59
C GLU A 79 -4.22 -5.12 10.13
N TYR A 80 -3.26 -4.97 11.02
CA TYR A 80 -2.54 -6.11 11.63
C TYR A 80 -3.38 -6.78 12.71
N SER A 81 -4.45 -7.48 12.29
CA SER A 81 -5.35 -8.25 13.14
C SER A 81 -5.82 -9.51 12.43
N LYS A 82 -6.52 -10.41 13.13
CA LYS A 82 -7.10 -11.63 12.53
C LYS A 82 -8.08 -11.32 11.40
N ARG A 83 -8.76 -10.18 11.43
CA ARG A 83 -9.68 -9.73 10.38
C ARG A 83 -8.99 -8.92 9.28
N GLY A 84 -7.68 -8.67 9.41
CA GLY A 84 -6.91 -7.86 8.45
C GLY A 84 -7.12 -8.25 6.99
N PRO A 85 -7.02 -9.53 6.61
CA PRO A 85 -7.27 -9.98 5.25
C PRO A 85 -8.69 -9.63 4.74
N GLU A 86 -9.72 -9.81 5.58
CA GLU A 86 -11.10 -9.46 5.22
C GLU A 86 -11.29 -7.96 5.03
N VAL A 87 -10.71 -7.15 5.92
CA VAL A 87 -10.76 -5.67 5.83
C VAL A 87 -10.03 -5.19 4.57
N ASP A 88 -8.87 -5.75 4.27
CA ASP A 88 -8.08 -5.43 3.08
C ASP A 88 -8.86 -5.78 1.81
N ARG A 89 -9.46 -6.97 1.74
CA ARG A 89 -10.30 -7.39 0.61
C ARG A 89 -11.44 -6.41 0.36
N LYS A 90 -12.19 -6.09 1.40
CA LYS A 90 -13.31 -5.13 1.31
C LYS A 90 -12.82 -3.73 0.92
N ALA A 91 -11.66 -3.32 1.42
CA ALA A 91 -11.07 -2.04 1.04
C ALA A 91 -10.72 -2.01 -0.45
N ILE A 92 -10.09 -3.07 -1.00
CA ILE A 92 -9.79 -3.18 -2.42
C ILE A 92 -11.05 -3.10 -3.27
N ASP A 93 -12.08 -3.92 -2.95
CA ASP A 93 -13.36 -3.93 -3.67
C ASP A 93 -13.98 -2.51 -3.72
N ASN A 94 -14.05 -1.83 -2.58
CA ASN A 94 -14.63 -0.49 -2.50
C ASN A 94 -13.78 0.58 -3.22
N LEU A 95 -12.47 0.55 -3.07
CA LEU A 95 -11.58 1.53 -3.71
C LEU A 95 -11.55 1.37 -5.23
N LEU A 96 -11.63 0.13 -5.74
CA LEU A 96 -11.78 -0.14 -7.17
C LEU A 96 -13.14 0.34 -7.70
N GLU A 97 -14.22 0.13 -6.95
CA GLU A 97 -15.54 0.65 -7.32
C GLU A 97 -15.55 2.18 -7.37
N ILE A 98 -14.95 2.83 -6.36
CA ILE A 98 -14.79 4.30 -6.34
C ILE A 98 -14.00 4.77 -7.57
N ALA A 99 -12.88 4.11 -7.89
CA ALA A 99 -12.09 4.44 -9.06
C ALA A 99 -12.89 4.28 -10.35
N ARG A 100 -13.68 3.22 -10.50
CA ARG A 100 -14.54 3.00 -11.68
C ARG A 100 -15.60 4.08 -11.86
N ARG A 101 -16.24 4.57 -10.80
CA ARG A 101 -17.23 5.66 -10.89
C ARG A 101 -16.63 6.92 -11.51
N ARG A 102 -15.34 7.13 -11.38
CA ARG A 102 -14.62 8.25 -11.98
C ARG A 102 -14.23 8.02 -13.45
N SER A 103 -14.30 6.81 -13.96
CA SER A 103 -13.84 6.43 -15.32
C SER A 103 -14.55 7.16 -16.47
N ASN A 104 -15.63 7.89 -16.18
CA ASN A 104 -16.37 8.71 -17.15
C ASN A 104 -15.68 10.03 -17.55
N GLY A 105 -14.49 10.31 -16.99
CA GLY A 105 -13.66 11.47 -17.34
C GLY A 105 -12.74 11.21 -18.53
N ALA A 106 -12.08 12.26 -19.03
CA ALA A 106 -11.13 12.19 -20.16
C ALA A 106 -9.92 11.27 -19.90
N GLU A 107 -9.59 11.04 -18.63
CA GLU A 107 -8.48 10.17 -18.24
C GLU A 107 -8.93 9.08 -17.27
N LYS A 108 -8.47 7.86 -17.55
CA LYS A 108 -8.73 6.70 -16.69
C LYS A 108 -8.03 6.87 -15.34
N PRO A 109 -8.75 6.66 -14.22
CA PRO A 109 -8.14 6.65 -12.90
C PRO A 109 -7.14 5.51 -12.77
N PHE A 110 -6.25 5.60 -11.78
CA PHE A 110 -5.36 4.49 -11.46
C PHE A 110 -5.56 4.00 -10.02
N PHE A 111 -5.26 2.73 -9.82
CA PHE A 111 -5.23 2.09 -8.51
C PHE A 111 -3.91 1.33 -8.34
N VAL A 112 -3.13 1.73 -7.33
CA VAL A 112 -1.88 1.05 -6.97
C VAL A 112 -2.08 0.30 -5.66
N TYR A 113 -1.88 -1.01 -5.68
CA TYR A 113 -1.96 -1.88 -4.50
C TYR A 113 -0.57 -2.31 -4.03
N THR A 114 -0.33 -2.20 -2.72
CA THR A 114 0.90 -2.67 -2.09
C THR A 114 0.68 -4.06 -1.50
N SER A 115 1.21 -5.06 -2.17
CA SER A 115 1.29 -6.44 -1.71
C SER A 115 2.61 -6.72 -0.96
N GLY A 116 3.32 -7.78 -1.29
CA GLY A 116 4.62 -8.13 -0.73
C GLY A 116 5.23 -9.37 -1.38
N ILE A 117 6.56 -9.43 -1.38
CA ILE A 117 7.33 -10.51 -2.04
C ILE A 117 7.04 -11.92 -1.49
N TRP A 118 6.52 -12.05 -0.28
CA TRP A 118 6.23 -13.37 0.33
C TRP A 118 5.15 -14.17 -0.39
N VAL A 119 4.46 -13.57 -1.36
CA VAL A 119 3.55 -14.31 -2.27
C VAL A 119 4.30 -15.25 -3.20
N LEU A 120 5.58 -15.01 -3.46
CA LEU A 120 6.44 -15.86 -4.29
C LEU A 120 6.96 -17.11 -3.55
N GLY A 121 6.88 -17.12 -2.21
CA GLY A 121 7.37 -18.24 -1.41
C GLY A 121 8.88 -18.39 -1.44
N LYS A 122 9.35 -19.64 -1.48
CA LYS A 122 10.77 -19.97 -1.59
C LYS A 122 11.13 -20.14 -3.05
N THR A 123 12.10 -19.37 -3.52
CA THR A 123 12.66 -19.50 -4.85
C THR A 123 14.14 -19.87 -4.76
N THR A 124 14.65 -20.67 -5.69
CA THR A 124 16.08 -21.00 -5.82
C THR A 124 16.80 -19.98 -6.69
N ASP A 125 16.06 -19.40 -7.63
CA ASP A 125 16.55 -18.44 -8.61
C ASP A 125 15.81 -17.11 -8.48
N PRO A 126 16.36 -16.01 -9.00
CA PRO A 126 15.63 -14.74 -9.07
C PRO A 126 14.28 -14.90 -9.77
N ALA A 127 13.21 -14.47 -9.12
CA ALA A 127 11.84 -14.55 -9.63
C ALA A 127 11.43 -13.22 -10.28
N ALA A 128 10.87 -13.31 -11.49
CA ALA A 128 10.27 -12.17 -12.18
C ALA A 128 8.80 -11.97 -11.76
N GLU A 129 8.15 -10.95 -12.31
CA GLU A 129 6.79 -10.55 -11.93
C GLU A 129 5.73 -11.61 -12.26
N ASP A 130 5.98 -12.43 -13.28
CA ASP A 130 5.14 -13.52 -13.77
C ASP A 130 5.45 -14.88 -13.15
N ALA A 131 6.42 -14.94 -12.22
CA ALA A 131 6.75 -16.18 -11.53
C ALA A 131 5.54 -16.77 -10.80
N PRO A 132 5.41 -18.11 -10.76
CA PRO A 132 4.36 -18.79 -10.01
C PRO A 132 4.35 -18.35 -8.55
N VAL A 133 3.14 -18.16 -8.00
CA VAL A 133 2.97 -17.81 -6.59
C VAL A 133 2.89 -19.08 -5.73
N ASP A 134 3.65 -19.09 -4.64
CA ASP A 134 3.64 -20.13 -3.60
C ASP A 134 3.72 -19.44 -2.21
N PRO A 135 2.63 -18.76 -1.80
CA PRO A 135 2.67 -17.83 -0.70
C PRO A 135 3.03 -18.51 0.63
N ALA A 136 3.85 -17.82 1.43
CA ALA A 136 4.03 -18.21 2.82
C ALA A 136 2.68 -18.28 3.56
N PRO A 137 2.48 -19.20 4.52
CA PRO A 137 1.17 -19.44 5.15
C PRO A 137 0.50 -18.20 5.75
N ASN A 138 1.28 -17.29 6.30
CA ASN A 138 0.77 -16.04 6.90
C ASN A 138 0.28 -15.00 5.87
N VAL A 139 0.55 -15.21 4.58
CA VAL A 139 0.12 -14.34 3.49
C VAL A 139 -0.62 -15.13 2.38
N ALA A 140 -1.06 -16.34 2.66
CA ALA A 140 -1.76 -17.22 1.70
C ALA A 140 -3.02 -16.59 1.08
N TRP A 141 -3.59 -15.59 1.71
CA TRP A 141 -4.74 -14.81 1.23
C TRP A 141 -4.37 -13.76 0.17
N ARG A 142 -3.11 -13.33 0.07
CA ARG A 142 -2.69 -12.21 -0.81
C ARG A 142 -2.83 -12.48 -2.31
N PRO A 143 -2.54 -13.68 -2.84
CA PRO A 143 -2.71 -13.94 -4.28
C PRO A 143 -4.12 -13.65 -4.79
N ASP A 144 -5.17 -13.96 -3.98
CA ASP A 144 -6.55 -13.65 -4.36
C ASP A 144 -6.82 -12.14 -4.41
N HIS A 145 -6.20 -11.36 -3.53
CA HIS A 145 -6.29 -9.89 -3.54
C HIS A 145 -5.52 -9.30 -4.72
N GLU A 146 -4.34 -9.83 -5.02
CA GLU A 146 -3.56 -9.43 -6.19
C GLU A 146 -4.33 -9.70 -7.49
N LYS A 147 -4.91 -10.90 -7.61
CA LYS A 147 -5.73 -11.27 -8.76
C LYS A 147 -6.92 -10.31 -8.92
N LEU A 148 -7.62 -9.97 -7.84
CA LEU A 148 -8.72 -9.02 -7.87
C LEU A 148 -8.29 -7.65 -8.45
N VAL A 149 -7.11 -7.16 -8.05
CA VAL A 149 -6.58 -5.89 -8.54
C VAL A 149 -6.19 -5.99 -10.02
N LEU A 150 -5.52 -7.05 -10.43
CA LEU A 150 -5.10 -7.26 -11.81
C LEU A 150 -6.30 -7.44 -12.74
N ASP A 151 -7.27 -8.27 -12.35
CA ASP A 151 -8.50 -8.50 -13.12
C ASP A 151 -9.28 -7.18 -13.34
N ALA A 152 -9.31 -6.31 -12.33
CA ALA A 152 -9.97 -5.00 -12.43
C ALA A 152 -9.33 -4.07 -13.48
N GLY A 153 -8.08 -4.29 -13.83
CA GLY A 153 -7.39 -3.56 -14.90
C GLY A 153 -7.72 -4.05 -16.31
N LEU A 154 -8.22 -5.31 -16.43
CA LEU A 154 -8.44 -5.93 -17.74
C LEU A 154 -9.59 -5.30 -18.54
N ASP A 155 -10.63 -4.79 -17.87
CA ASP A 155 -11.75 -4.11 -18.52
C ASP A 155 -11.37 -2.71 -19.04
N GLY A 156 -10.19 -2.24 -18.69
CA GLY A 156 -9.65 -0.96 -19.12
C GLY A 156 -10.34 0.27 -18.54
N THR A 157 -11.21 0.13 -17.55
CA THR A 157 -11.89 1.27 -16.87
C THR A 157 -10.98 1.92 -15.83
N VAL A 158 -10.12 1.14 -15.18
CA VAL A 158 -9.14 1.59 -14.20
C VAL A 158 -7.76 1.05 -14.62
N ARG A 159 -6.73 1.88 -14.53
CA ARG A 159 -5.34 1.41 -14.68
C ARG A 159 -4.89 0.86 -13.34
N THR A 160 -4.53 -0.40 -13.27
CA THR A 160 -4.06 -1.01 -12.03
C THR A 160 -2.56 -1.28 -12.07
N ALA A 161 -1.92 -1.17 -10.91
CA ALA A 161 -0.56 -1.60 -10.69
C ALA A 161 -0.46 -2.30 -9.33
N LEU A 162 0.38 -3.32 -9.27
CA LEU A 162 0.66 -4.11 -8.09
C LEU A 162 2.13 -3.99 -7.75
N ILE A 163 2.44 -3.65 -6.51
CA ILE A 163 3.81 -3.54 -6.01
C ILE A 163 4.04 -4.64 -4.98
N ARG A 164 5.06 -5.46 -5.20
CA ARG A 164 5.52 -6.50 -4.26
C ARG A 164 6.85 -6.06 -3.64
N PRO A 165 6.84 -5.23 -2.58
CA PRO A 165 8.10 -4.83 -1.94
C PRO A 165 8.79 -6.06 -1.35
N GLY A 166 10.11 -6.09 -1.47
CA GLY A 166 10.96 -6.99 -0.71
C GLY A 166 11.10 -6.55 0.74
N ILE A 167 12.29 -6.75 1.34
CA ILE A 167 12.55 -6.22 2.67
C ILE A 167 12.67 -4.69 2.60
N VAL A 168 11.65 -4.02 3.15
CA VAL A 168 11.69 -2.56 3.30
C VAL A 168 12.51 -2.21 4.53
N TYR A 169 13.53 -1.40 4.36
CA TYR A 169 14.41 -0.95 5.44
C TYR A 169 14.70 0.55 5.32
N GLY A 170 15.16 1.15 6.43
CA GLY A 170 15.49 2.57 6.51
C GLY A 170 14.86 3.24 7.73
N GLY A 171 15.44 4.35 8.16
CA GLY A 171 15.08 4.98 9.43
C GLY A 171 15.31 4.02 10.61
N SER A 172 14.47 4.12 11.62
CA SER A 172 14.54 3.27 12.84
C SER A 172 13.45 2.19 12.88
N ARG A 173 12.92 1.75 11.73
CA ARG A 173 11.76 0.86 11.64
C ARG A 173 12.00 -0.26 10.60
N GLY A 174 11.10 -1.24 10.61
CA GLY A 174 11.14 -2.38 9.70
C GLY A 174 11.92 -3.57 10.25
N ILE A 175 11.89 -4.69 9.52
CA ILE A 175 12.45 -5.98 9.94
C ILE A 175 13.94 -5.87 10.33
N ILE A 176 14.72 -5.10 9.59
CA ILE A 176 16.16 -4.93 9.90
C ILE A 176 16.37 -4.23 11.24
N ALA A 177 15.57 -3.17 11.52
CA ALA A 177 15.65 -2.49 12.81
C ALA A 177 15.25 -3.42 13.96
N ASP A 178 14.22 -4.27 13.76
CA ASP A 178 13.80 -5.25 14.77
C ASP A 178 14.87 -6.34 15.00
N MET A 179 15.54 -6.82 13.95
CA MET A 179 16.66 -7.78 14.07
C MET A 179 17.85 -7.18 14.82
N LEU A 180 18.10 -5.88 14.66
CA LEU A 180 19.20 -5.19 15.32
C LEU A 180 18.86 -4.64 16.71
N LYS A 181 17.64 -4.85 17.19
CA LYS A 181 17.15 -4.28 18.46
C LYS A 181 18.02 -4.60 19.65
N ASP A 182 18.57 -5.83 19.69
CA ASP A 182 19.42 -6.32 20.77
C ASP A 182 20.90 -6.06 20.52
N ALA A 183 21.27 -5.50 19.37
CA ALA A 183 22.68 -5.26 19.01
C ALA A 183 23.37 -4.29 20.00
N GLY A 184 22.64 -3.33 20.55
CA GLY A 184 23.13 -2.43 21.60
C GLY A 184 23.52 -3.15 22.89
N ASN A 185 23.02 -4.37 23.12
CA ASN A 185 23.36 -5.27 24.21
C ASN A 185 24.40 -6.35 23.82
N GLY A 186 25.04 -6.20 22.66
CA GLY A 186 26.02 -7.15 22.14
C GLY A 186 25.41 -8.44 21.58
N LEU A 187 24.08 -8.50 21.37
CA LEU A 187 23.38 -9.68 20.87
C LEU A 187 22.80 -9.46 19.47
N ILE A 188 23.17 -10.32 18.52
CA ILE A 188 22.50 -10.40 17.22
C ILE A 188 21.92 -11.80 17.05
N ARG A 189 20.60 -11.88 16.80
CA ARG A 189 19.89 -13.14 16.59
C ARG A 189 19.95 -13.51 15.12
N VAL A 190 20.52 -14.67 14.83
CA VAL A 190 20.56 -15.25 13.49
C VAL A 190 19.45 -16.28 13.35
N ILE A 191 18.62 -16.15 12.32
CA ILE A 191 17.54 -17.10 12.04
C ILE A 191 18.05 -18.17 11.06
N GLY A 192 17.97 -19.43 11.47
CA GLY A 192 18.47 -20.57 10.69
C GLY A 192 19.99 -20.50 10.51
N THR A 193 20.46 -20.63 9.27
CA THR A 193 21.91 -20.60 8.94
C THR A 193 22.44 -19.17 8.75
N GLY A 194 21.58 -18.17 8.75
CA GLY A 194 21.95 -16.77 8.43
C GLY A 194 22.32 -16.53 6.96
N LYS A 195 22.15 -17.53 6.09
CA LYS A 195 22.49 -17.45 4.66
C LYS A 195 21.25 -17.25 3.79
N ASN A 196 20.25 -16.57 4.30
CA ASN A 196 19.01 -16.28 3.54
C ASN A 196 19.31 -15.21 2.49
N HIS A 197 18.89 -15.47 1.26
CA HIS A 197 18.81 -14.48 0.19
C HIS A 197 17.36 -13.92 0.13
N TRP A 198 17.26 -12.65 -0.26
CA TRP A 198 15.98 -11.91 -0.31
C TRP A 198 15.85 -11.22 -1.67
#